data_aa8b71d3ceb367411bfcd5a0dd5d243d
#
_entry.id   aa8b71d3ceb367411bfcd5a0dd5d243d
#
_cell.length_a   1.000
_cell.length_b   1.000
_cell.length_c   1.000
_cell.angle_alpha   90.00
_cell.angle_beta   90.00
_cell.angle_gamma   90.00
#
_symmetry.space_group_name_H-M   'P 1'
#
loop_
_entity.id
_entity.type
_entity.pdbx_description
1 polymer ?
#
loop_
_entity_poly.entity_id
_entity_poly.type
_entity_poly.pdbx_seq_one_letter_code
_entity_poly.pdbx_strand_id
1 'polypeptide(L)' 'MSFKKTATSQDVAKLAGVSQSAVSRCFTKGASISSRTKLRVLEADKILK' A
#
# COMPACT_ATOMS: atom_id res chain seq x y z
N MET A 1 7.52 14.17 20.20
CA MET A 1 6.99 14.10 19.30
C MET A 1 6.29 12.98 19.08
N SER A 2 5.29 12.95 18.82
CA SER A 2 4.66 11.88 18.64
C SER A 2 4.61 11.46 17.35
N PHE A 3 4.80 10.30 17.12
CA PHE A 3 4.80 9.86 15.88
C PHE A 3 3.75 8.98 15.65
N LYS A 4 3.15 8.97 14.64
CA LYS A 4 2.27 8.12 14.26
C LYS A 4 2.79 6.90 13.93
N LYS A 5 2.38 5.84 14.35
CA LYS A 5 2.81 4.65 13.97
C LYS A 5 2.10 4.20 12.79
N THR A 6 1.18 4.91 12.22
CA THR A 6 0.45 4.52 11.06
C THR A 6 1.30 4.53 9.85
N ALA A 7 1.32 3.54 9.09
CA ALA A 7 2.09 3.47 7.88
C ALA A 7 1.47 4.35 6.82
N THR A 8 2.29 5.04 6.05
CA THR A 8 1.80 5.89 4.99
C THR A 8 1.82 5.08 3.72
N SER A 9 1.24 5.58 2.64
CA SER A 9 1.24 4.89 1.38
C SER A 9 2.66 4.71 0.87
N GLN A 10 3.57 5.60 1.23
CA GLN A 10 4.95 5.47 0.83
C GLN A 10 5.55 4.25 1.50
N ASP A 11 5.25 4.01 2.77
CA ASP A 11 5.79 2.88 3.49
C ASP A 11 5.24 1.58 2.90
N VAL A 12 3.98 1.56 2.60
CA VAL A 12 3.36 0.38 2.01
C VAL A 12 3.96 0.11 0.65
N ALA A 13 4.18 1.16 -0.15
CA ALA A 13 4.74 1.00 -1.47
C ALA A 13 6.15 0.40 -1.40
N LYS A 14 6.94 0.86 -0.49
CA LYS A 14 8.27 0.38 -0.36
C LYS A 14 8.27 -1.05 0.05
N LEU A 15 7.49 -1.42 1.04
CA LEU A 15 7.43 -2.80 1.50
C LEU A 15 6.85 -3.71 0.44
N ALA A 16 5.87 -3.27 -0.28
CA ALA A 16 5.24 -4.08 -1.32
C ALA A 16 6.07 -4.15 -2.59
N GLY A 17 7.02 -3.27 -2.73
CA GLY A 17 7.84 -3.24 -3.94
C GLY A 17 7.10 -2.69 -5.13
N VAL A 18 6.17 -1.78 -4.92
CA VAL A 18 5.40 -1.19 -5.99
C VAL A 18 5.44 0.32 -5.86
N SER A 19 4.92 1.04 -6.82
CA SER A 19 4.94 2.49 -6.78
C SER A 19 3.87 2.99 -5.84
N GLN A 20 4.02 4.21 -5.38
CA GLN A 20 3.04 4.82 -4.52
C GLN A 20 1.73 4.96 -5.24
N SER A 21 1.76 5.19 -6.54
CA SER A 21 0.56 5.29 -7.34
C SER A 21 -0.21 3.97 -7.31
N ALA A 22 0.51 2.86 -7.35
CA ALA A 22 -0.12 1.55 -7.32
C ALA A 22 -0.84 1.35 -5.98
N VAL A 23 -0.23 1.81 -4.90
CA VAL A 23 -0.84 1.68 -3.59
C VAL A 23 -2.13 2.50 -3.56
N SER A 24 -2.06 3.71 -4.07
CA SER A 24 -3.22 4.59 -4.10
C SER A 24 -4.34 3.95 -4.89
N ARG A 25 -4.04 3.37 -6.04
CA ARG A 25 -5.05 2.75 -6.85
C ARG A 25 -5.65 1.54 -6.17
N CYS A 26 -4.85 0.84 -5.38
CA CYS A 26 -5.33 -0.34 -4.72
C CYS A 26 -6.49 -0.01 -3.77
N PHE A 27 -6.47 1.18 -3.19
CA PHE A 27 -7.53 1.59 -2.28
C PHE A 27 -8.59 2.48 -2.93
N THR A 28 -8.48 2.70 -4.24
CA THR A 28 -9.44 3.53 -4.93
C THR A 28 -10.48 2.65 -5.59
N LYS A 29 -11.77 2.91 -5.32
CA LYS A 29 -12.77 2.13 -5.92
C LYS A 29 -12.82 2.33 -7.38
N GLY A 30 -12.94 1.34 -8.14
CA GLY A 30 -13.03 1.45 -9.59
C GLY A 30 -11.68 1.53 -10.28
N ALA A 31 -10.61 1.62 -9.56
CA ALA A 31 -9.31 1.73 -10.20
C ALA A 31 -8.89 0.36 -10.70
N SER A 32 -8.21 0.35 -11.83
CA SER A 32 -7.75 -0.88 -12.41
C SER A 32 -6.42 -1.22 -11.81
N ILE A 33 -6.24 -2.41 -11.25
CA ILE A 33 -4.97 -2.80 -10.73
C ILE A 33 -4.89 -4.31 -10.79
N SER A 34 -3.74 -4.84 -11.02
CA SER A 34 -3.61 -6.28 -11.18
C SER A 34 -3.74 -6.97 -9.82
N SER A 35 -4.22 -8.19 -9.84
CA SER A 35 -4.42 -8.93 -8.64
C SER A 35 -3.11 -9.13 -7.90
N ARG A 36 -2.05 -9.35 -8.64
CA ARG A 36 -0.76 -9.57 -8.04
C ARG A 36 -0.32 -8.32 -7.26
N THR A 37 -0.46 -7.15 -7.84
CA THR A 37 -0.09 -5.91 -7.19
C THR A 37 -0.96 -5.69 -5.97
N LYS A 38 -2.24 -5.99 -6.11
CA LYS A 38 -3.16 -5.80 -5.02
C LYS A 38 -2.77 -6.67 -3.84
N LEU A 39 -2.41 -7.92 -4.10
CA LEU A 39 -2.02 -8.81 -3.04
C LEU A 39 -0.76 -8.32 -2.34
N ARG A 40 0.20 -7.81 -3.09
CA ARG A 40 1.41 -7.31 -2.50
C ARG A 40 1.12 -6.14 -1.58
N VAL A 41 0.26 -5.24 -2.03
CA VAL A 41 -0.08 -4.07 -1.25
C VAL A 41 -0.83 -4.48 0.02
N LEU A 42 -1.76 -5.41 -0.10
CA LEU A 42 -2.53 -5.84 1.05
C LEU A 42 -1.64 -6.54 2.08
N GLU A 43 -0.68 -7.31 1.61
CA GLU A 43 0.21 -7.98 2.52
C GLU A 43 1.11 -6.98 3.22
N ALA A 44 1.60 -5.99 2.50
CA ALA A 44 2.43 -4.96 3.08
C ALA A 44 1.66 -4.19 4.14
N ASP A 45 0.42 -3.87 3.83
CA ASP A 45 -0.43 -3.14 4.74
C ASP A 45 -0.65 -3.94 6.02
N LYS A 46 -0.81 -5.24 5.88
CA LYS A 46 -1.02 -6.09 7.00
C LYS A 46 0.22 -6.11 7.90
N ILE A 47 1.38 -6.18 7.33
CA ILE A 47 2.60 -6.20 8.08
C ILE A 47 2.81 -4.90 8.84
N LEU A 48 2.48 -3.79 8.21
CA LEU A 48 2.69 -2.50 8.81
C LEU A 48 1.62 -2.07 9.79
N LYS A 49 0.54 -2.78 9.87
CA LYS A 49 -0.53 -2.38 10.74
C LYS A 49 -0.24 -2.67 12.17
#